data_8a76dacf7a9414f93364f80f65e89c03
#
_entry.id   8a76dacf7a9414f93364f80f65e89c03
#
_cell.length_a   1.000
_cell.length_b   1.000
_cell.length_c   1.000
_cell.angle_alpha   90.00
_cell.angle_beta   90.00
_cell.angle_gamma   90.00
#
_symmetry.space_group_name_H-M   'P 1'
#
loop_
_entity.id
_entity.type
_entity.pdbx_description
1 polymer ?
#
loop_
_entity_poly.entity_id
_entity_poly.type
_entity_poly.pdbx_seq_one_letter_code
_entity_poly.pdbx_strand_id
1 'polypeptide(L)'
;MRKVLLTLTILLTSYATIFAQGIEIAFALPVGNYQLSDNTAKMLRSKFLPAMTESGVETAEVSTIAIKPEISFVNKQVVEGGMRNIHTSDIQFNFICTNLATNTTFASCVVTVRGEGFSDDDAIKNAISKLSAQDKRLTDFVNKAKDKIIDYYQHNLNSVISRARTFANIQQYGEGLALLFSCPATISGYTKVNNEITTIYRQYQTQECNNVIQKARTEFSNGNFDAAVEYLQQIDMTSSC
;
A
#
# COMPACT_ATOMS: atom_id res chain seq x y z
N MET A 1 9.48 23.73 -42.84
CA MET A 1 9.08 22.30 -42.66
C MET A 1 10.11 21.49 -41.87
N ARG A 2 11.43 21.61 -42.14
CA ARG A 2 12.47 20.81 -41.43
C ARG A 2 12.62 21.13 -39.92
N LYS A 3 12.34 22.37 -39.48
CA LYS A 3 12.41 22.78 -38.06
C LYS A 3 11.21 22.31 -37.23
N VAL A 4 10.02 22.13 -37.83
CA VAL A 4 8.82 21.64 -37.15
C VAL A 4 8.92 20.12 -36.94
N LEU A 5 9.59 19.40 -37.85
CA LEU A 5 9.81 17.95 -37.70
C LEU A 5 10.77 17.64 -36.55
N LEU A 6 11.80 18.51 -36.32
CA LEU A 6 12.77 18.32 -35.24
C LEU A 6 12.16 18.59 -33.84
N THR A 7 11.25 19.54 -33.74
CA THR A 7 10.54 19.82 -32.48
C THR A 7 9.51 18.75 -32.14
N LEU A 8 8.89 18.12 -33.15
CA LEU A 8 7.93 17.03 -32.92
C LEU A 8 8.63 15.74 -32.47
N THR A 9 9.85 15.46 -32.98
CA THR A 9 10.66 14.31 -32.53
C THR A 9 11.16 14.46 -31.10
N ILE A 10 11.49 15.66 -30.65
CA ILE A 10 11.91 15.93 -29.26
C ILE A 10 10.74 15.81 -28.29
N LEU A 11 9.52 16.18 -28.70
CA LEU A 11 8.31 15.99 -27.86
C LEU A 11 7.88 14.53 -27.74
N LEU A 12 8.14 13.69 -28.73
CA LEU A 12 7.80 12.25 -28.69
C LEU A 12 8.80 11.42 -27.87
N THR A 13 10.05 11.89 -27.69
CA THR A 13 11.06 11.21 -26.86
C THR A 13 10.90 11.49 -25.36
N SER A 14 10.17 12.52 -24.97
CA SER A 14 9.94 12.86 -23.57
C SER A 14 8.82 12.05 -22.88
N TYR A 15 8.04 11.27 -23.61
CA TYR A 15 7.01 10.39 -23.04
C TYR A 15 7.48 8.96 -22.73
N ALA A 16 8.74 8.66 -23.04
CA ALA A 16 9.36 7.39 -22.64
C ALA A 16 10.12 7.53 -21.30
N THR A 17 9.62 8.29 -20.33
CA THR A 17 9.92 8.00 -18.95
C THR A 17 9.18 6.68 -18.66
N ILE A 18 9.86 5.59 -18.92
CA ILE A 18 9.58 4.30 -18.30
C ILE A 18 9.56 4.64 -16.80
N PHE A 19 8.37 4.77 -16.24
CA PHE A 19 8.20 4.63 -14.80
C PHE A 19 8.74 3.24 -14.50
N ALA A 20 9.99 3.17 -14.08
CA ALA A 20 10.47 2.05 -13.32
C ALA A 20 9.65 2.12 -12.02
N GLN A 21 8.40 1.62 -12.08
CA GLN A 21 7.56 1.51 -10.91
C GLN A 21 8.32 0.61 -9.96
N GLY A 22 8.90 1.23 -8.95
CA GLY A 22 9.54 0.53 -7.85
C GLY A 22 8.52 -0.35 -7.12
N ILE A 23 8.99 -1.10 -6.15
CA ILE A 23 8.08 -1.79 -5.25
C ILE A 23 7.48 -0.73 -4.33
N GLU A 24 6.16 -0.59 -4.35
CA GLU A 24 5.44 0.31 -3.46
C GLU A 24 5.11 -0.40 -2.15
N ILE A 25 5.53 0.19 -1.03
CA ILE A 25 5.21 -0.32 0.31
C ILE A 25 4.55 0.80 1.12
N ALA A 26 3.35 0.52 1.64
CA ALA A 26 2.69 1.40 2.58
C ALA A 26 3.26 1.23 4.00
N PHE A 27 3.16 2.26 4.82
CA PHE A 27 3.44 2.16 6.25
C PHE A 27 2.10 2.24 7.00
N ALA A 28 1.66 1.10 7.51
CA ALA A 28 0.40 1.00 8.24
C ALA A 28 0.53 1.66 9.63
N LEU A 29 -0.59 2.14 10.14
CA LEU A 29 -0.65 2.56 11.55
C LEU A 29 -0.46 1.33 12.45
N PRO A 30 0.18 1.49 13.63
CA PRO A 30 0.32 0.41 14.58
C PRO A 30 -1.03 -0.18 14.96
N VAL A 31 -1.13 -1.49 14.85
CA VAL A 31 -2.30 -2.26 15.28
C VAL A 31 -1.94 -2.98 16.56
N GLY A 32 -2.74 -2.83 17.62
CA GLY A 32 -2.49 -3.50 18.89
C GLY A 32 -2.96 -2.68 20.08
N ASN A 33 -2.44 -3.00 21.27
CA ASN A 33 -2.86 -2.40 22.54
C ASN A 33 -2.48 -0.91 22.70
N TYR A 34 -1.66 -0.37 21.80
CA TYR A 34 -1.22 1.02 21.83
C TYR A 34 -1.54 1.71 20.52
N GLN A 35 -2.55 2.58 20.55
CA GLN A 35 -2.85 3.47 19.44
C GLN A 35 -1.94 4.69 19.54
N LEU A 36 -1.09 4.86 18.53
CA LEU A 36 -0.27 6.06 18.45
C LEU A 36 -1.11 7.26 17.99
N SER A 37 -0.80 8.44 18.53
CA SER A 37 -1.31 9.67 17.92
C SER A 37 -0.77 9.81 16.49
N ASP A 38 -1.50 10.50 15.60
CA ASP A 38 -1.09 10.73 14.21
C ASP A 38 0.32 11.29 14.10
N ASN A 39 0.69 12.21 14.99
CA ASN A 39 2.03 12.80 14.99
C ASN A 39 3.10 11.79 15.37
N THR A 40 2.84 10.91 16.33
CA THR A 40 3.78 9.87 16.75
C THR A 40 3.92 8.81 15.65
N ALA A 41 2.84 8.46 14.98
CA ALA A 41 2.85 7.55 13.83
C ALA A 41 3.64 8.14 12.65
N LYS A 42 3.45 9.42 12.34
CA LYS A 42 4.24 10.13 11.31
C LYS A 42 5.73 10.18 11.66
N MET A 43 6.06 10.39 12.94
CA MET A 43 7.44 10.39 13.43
C MET A 43 8.07 9.01 13.26
N LEU A 44 7.35 7.92 13.58
CA LEU A 44 7.84 6.56 13.36
C LEU A 44 8.04 6.26 11.86
N ARG A 45 7.05 6.61 11.02
CA ARG A 45 7.15 6.47 9.56
C ARG A 45 8.39 7.19 9.01
N SER A 46 8.68 8.40 9.47
CA SER A 46 9.84 9.18 9.00
C SER A 46 11.18 8.50 9.25
N LYS A 47 11.27 7.58 10.22
CA LYS A 47 12.48 6.79 10.48
C LYS A 47 12.76 5.74 9.39
N PHE A 48 11.72 5.34 8.64
CA PHE A 48 11.86 4.38 7.55
C PHE A 48 12.16 5.01 6.20
N LEU A 49 11.85 6.31 5.99
CA LEU A 49 12.03 6.96 4.71
C LEU A 49 13.44 6.83 4.13
N PRO A 50 14.53 7.03 4.91
CA PRO A 50 15.88 6.86 4.39
C PRO A 50 16.16 5.41 3.96
N ALA A 51 15.76 4.43 4.77
CA ALA A 51 15.95 3.01 4.47
C ALA A 51 15.18 2.59 3.21
N MET A 52 13.95 3.08 3.01
CA MET A 52 13.14 2.81 1.83
C MET A 52 13.76 3.44 0.58
N THR A 53 14.18 4.71 0.68
CA THR A 53 14.84 5.42 -0.43
C THR A 53 16.15 4.74 -0.83
N GLU A 54 17.01 4.39 0.13
CA GLU A 54 18.27 3.70 -0.11
C GLU A 54 18.07 2.33 -0.75
N SER A 55 17.00 1.63 -0.38
CA SER A 55 16.63 0.33 -0.95
C SER A 55 15.94 0.43 -2.32
N GLY A 56 15.65 1.64 -2.81
CA GLY A 56 14.89 1.85 -4.05
C GLY A 56 13.44 1.31 -3.95
N VAL A 57 12.84 1.47 -2.76
CA VAL A 57 11.44 1.15 -2.48
C VAL A 57 10.65 2.45 -2.43
N GLU A 58 9.54 2.51 -3.12
CA GLU A 58 8.65 3.67 -3.11
C GLU A 58 7.70 3.62 -1.92
N THR A 59 7.49 4.77 -1.28
CA THR A 59 6.50 4.87 -0.20
C THR A 59 5.15 5.24 -0.77
N ALA A 60 4.14 4.40 -0.57
CA ALA A 60 2.76 4.68 -0.92
C ALA A 60 1.93 5.03 0.33
N GLU A 61 0.89 5.83 0.17
CA GLU A 61 -0.11 6.03 1.23
C GLU A 61 -1.04 4.82 1.33
N VAL A 62 -1.33 4.21 0.18
CA VAL A 62 -2.17 3.01 0.07
C VAL A 62 -1.43 2.01 -0.80
N SER A 63 -1.16 0.83 -0.26
CA SER A 63 -0.61 -0.31 -0.99
C SER A 63 -1.12 -1.60 -0.38
N THR A 64 -1.20 -2.65 -1.19
CA THR A 64 -1.51 -4.00 -0.71
C THR A 64 -0.36 -4.62 0.09
N ILE A 65 0.85 -4.09 -0.06
CA ILE A 65 2.02 -4.49 0.73
C ILE A 65 2.31 -3.39 1.74
N ALA A 66 2.36 -3.74 3.02
CA ALA A 66 2.56 -2.75 4.08
C ALA A 66 3.55 -3.22 5.14
N ILE A 67 4.27 -2.26 5.71
CA ILE A 67 5.01 -2.43 6.96
C ILE A 67 4.04 -2.12 8.10
N LYS A 68 3.78 -3.12 8.94
CA LYS A 68 2.97 -3.00 10.16
C LYS A 68 3.90 -2.93 11.36
N PRO A 69 3.94 -1.81 12.08
CA PRO A 69 4.63 -1.75 13.37
C PRO A 69 3.73 -2.32 14.46
N GLU A 70 4.29 -3.17 15.31
CA GLU A 70 3.72 -3.62 16.57
C GLU A 70 4.59 -3.09 17.69
N ILE A 71 3.98 -2.55 18.75
CA ILE A 71 4.69 -1.94 19.87
C ILE A 71 4.37 -2.71 21.13
N SER A 72 5.40 -3.11 21.86
CA SER A 72 5.27 -3.78 23.14
C SER A 72 6.29 -3.25 24.16
N PHE A 73 5.93 -3.30 25.43
CA PHE A 73 6.82 -2.98 26.53
C PHE A 73 7.41 -4.28 27.07
N VAL A 74 8.74 -4.36 27.10
CA VAL A 74 9.46 -5.54 27.62
C VAL A 74 9.74 -5.38 29.11
N ASN A 75 10.25 -4.22 29.50
CA ASN A 75 10.52 -3.87 30.89
C ASN A 75 9.91 -2.50 31.18
N LYS A 76 8.89 -2.49 32.03
CA LYS A 76 8.22 -1.26 32.43
C LYS A 76 8.52 -0.97 33.88
N GLN A 77 9.07 0.19 34.15
CA GLN A 77 9.37 0.68 35.49
C GLN A 77 8.80 2.07 35.66
N VAL A 78 8.25 2.32 36.82
CA VAL A 78 7.82 3.67 37.23
C VAL A 78 8.73 4.08 38.39
N VAL A 79 9.47 5.15 38.18
CA VAL A 79 10.34 5.75 39.20
C VAL A 79 9.58 6.93 39.81
N GLU A 80 9.37 6.86 41.11
CA GLU A 80 8.75 7.97 41.84
C GLU A 80 9.71 9.16 41.87
N GLY A 81 9.35 10.21 41.14
CA GLY A 81 10.02 11.51 41.20
C GLY A 81 9.33 12.41 42.19
N GLY A 82 10.07 13.31 42.85
CA GLY A 82 9.52 14.16 43.91
C GLY A 82 8.34 15.06 43.51
N MET A 83 8.10 15.31 42.24
CA MET A 83 6.94 16.07 41.71
C MET A 83 6.11 15.28 40.69
N ARG A 84 6.69 14.33 39.95
CA ARG A 84 6.00 13.51 38.95
C ARG A 84 6.69 12.17 38.81
N ASN A 85 5.91 11.13 38.54
CA ASN A 85 6.44 9.81 38.22
C ASN A 85 7.07 9.80 36.82
N ILE A 86 8.20 9.12 36.69
CA ILE A 86 8.89 8.91 35.41
C ILE A 86 8.69 7.45 35.01
N HIS A 87 8.09 7.26 33.83
CA HIS A 87 7.94 5.95 33.19
C HIS A 87 9.21 5.68 32.37
N THR A 88 9.90 4.62 32.72
CA THR A 88 11.06 4.14 31.96
C THR A 88 10.76 2.74 31.46
N SER A 89 10.95 2.51 30.17
CA SER A 89 10.60 1.21 29.56
C SER A 89 11.52 0.85 28.42
N ASP A 90 11.84 -0.43 28.32
CA ASP A 90 12.40 -0.98 27.09
C ASP A 90 11.25 -1.28 26.14
N ILE A 91 11.17 -0.51 25.07
CA ILE A 91 10.07 -0.56 24.08
C ILE A 91 10.57 -1.34 22.88
N GLN A 92 9.87 -2.40 22.57
CA GLN A 92 10.14 -3.25 21.43
C GLN A 92 9.23 -2.85 20.27
N PHE A 93 9.84 -2.47 19.18
CA PHE A 93 9.19 -2.25 17.88
C PHE A 93 9.39 -3.50 17.02
N ASN A 94 8.32 -4.20 16.71
CA ASN A 94 8.32 -5.31 15.76
C ASN A 94 7.74 -4.82 14.44
N PHE A 95 8.55 -4.71 13.40
CA PHE A 95 8.15 -4.29 12.07
C PHE A 95 7.95 -5.51 11.20
N ILE A 96 6.75 -5.67 10.65
CA ILE A 96 6.36 -6.81 9.83
C ILE A 96 5.95 -6.30 8.45
N CYS A 97 6.69 -6.70 7.40
CA CYS A 97 6.29 -6.45 6.02
C CYS A 97 5.40 -7.60 5.55
N THR A 98 4.17 -7.28 5.16
CA THR A 98 3.16 -8.27 4.78
C THR A 98 2.31 -7.80 3.61
N ASN A 99 1.80 -8.74 2.82
CA ASN A 99 0.71 -8.49 1.89
C ASN A 99 -0.62 -8.54 2.64
N LEU A 100 -1.38 -7.45 2.62
CA LEU A 100 -2.64 -7.30 3.35
C LEU A 100 -3.77 -8.16 2.78
N ALA A 101 -3.75 -8.42 1.48
CA ALA A 101 -4.78 -9.23 0.81
C ALA A 101 -4.61 -10.74 1.05
N THR A 102 -3.36 -11.19 1.24
CA THR A 102 -3.04 -12.63 1.38
C THR A 102 -2.53 -13.00 2.76
N ASN A 103 -2.27 -12.03 3.64
CA ASN A 103 -1.58 -12.19 4.92
C ASN A 103 -0.19 -12.87 4.80
N THR A 104 0.43 -12.80 3.62
CA THR A 104 1.77 -13.35 3.41
C THR A 104 2.80 -12.42 4.01
N THR A 105 3.59 -12.90 4.98
CA THR A 105 4.70 -12.15 5.59
C THR A 105 5.97 -12.34 4.78
N PHE A 106 6.59 -11.24 4.37
CA PHE A 106 7.85 -11.24 3.61
C PHE A 106 9.08 -11.10 4.50
N ALA A 107 9.02 -10.20 5.48
CA ALA A 107 10.12 -9.97 6.41
C ALA A 107 9.60 -9.45 7.75
N SER A 108 10.43 -9.61 8.78
CA SER A 108 10.23 -8.97 10.08
C SER A 108 11.56 -8.48 10.64
N CYS A 109 11.49 -7.43 11.46
CA CYS A 109 12.62 -6.85 12.17
C CYS A 109 12.17 -6.38 13.54
N VAL A 110 12.97 -6.70 14.56
CA VAL A 110 12.72 -6.27 15.94
C VAL A 110 13.80 -5.29 16.36
N VAL A 111 13.37 -4.13 16.88
CA VAL A 111 14.26 -3.11 17.41
C VAL A 111 13.77 -2.74 18.80
N THR A 112 14.63 -2.88 19.81
CA THR A 112 14.35 -2.47 21.19
C THR A 112 15.05 -1.15 21.49
N VAL A 113 14.29 -0.19 22.02
CA VAL A 113 14.81 1.14 22.39
C VAL A 113 14.27 1.53 23.75
N ARG A 114 15.14 2.03 24.62
CA ARG A 114 14.74 2.55 25.92
C ARG A 114 14.08 3.91 25.79
N GLY A 115 12.83 4.00 26.23
CA GLY A 115 12.05 5.22 26.29
C GLY A 115 11.81 5.68 27.72
N GLU A 116 11.71 7.00 27.91
CA GLU A 116 11.48 7.64 29.17
C GLU A 116 10.48 8.79 28.98
N GLY A 117 9.58 8.98 29.96
CA GLY A 117 8.59 10.05 29.88
C GLY A 117 7.68 10.10 31.11
N PHE A 118 6.73 11.03 31.13
CA PHE A 118 5.77 11.16 32.22
C PHE A 118 4.54 10.27 32.02
N SER A 119 4.44 9.62 30.87
CA SER A 119 3.41 8.66 30.52
C SER A 119 3.99 7.59 29.59
N ASP A 120 3.25 6.52 29.35
CA ASP A 120 3.62 5.49 28.37
C ASP A 120 3.76 6.09 26.96
N ASP A 121 2.86 6.99 26.56
CA ASP A 121 2.94 7.69 25.28
C ASP A 121 4.20 8.54 25.14
N ASP A 122 4.60 9.24 26.20
CA ASP A 122 5.84 10.03 26.20
C ASP A 122 7.06 9.13 26.12
N ALA A 123 7.04 7.99 26.80
CA ALA A 123 8.10 6.99 26.70
C ALA A 123 8.21 6.42 25.28
N ILE A 124 7.07 6.12 24.61
CA ILE A 124 7.07 5.68 23.22
C ILE A 124 7.63 6.77 22.29
N LYS A 125 7.19 8.02 22.43
CA LYS A 125 7.70 9.15 21.64
C LYS A 125 9.20 9.33 21.80
N ASN A 126 9.69 9.23 23.04
CA ASN A 126 11.10 9.33 23.38
C ASN A 126 11.89 8.18 22.74
N ALA A 127 11.39 6.93 22.82
CA ALA A 127 12.01 5.78 22.16
C ALA A 127 12.08 5.96 20.64
N ILE A 128 10.99 6.41 19.99
CA ILE A 128 10.97 6.70 18.56
C ILE A 128 11.97 7.80 18.20
N SER A 129 12.11 8.84 19.03
CA SER A 129 13.10 9.89 18.79
C SER A 129 14.53 9.36 18.78
N LYS A 130 14.85 8.41 19.68
CA LYS A 130 16.15 7.73 19.79
C LYS A 130 16.41 6.70 18.69
N LEU A 131 15.35 6.23 17.99
CA LEU A 131 15.51 5.33 16.86
C LEU A 131 16.21 6.06 15.72
N SER A 132 17.39 5.59 15.33
CA SER A 132 18.12 6.21 14.21
C SER A 132 17.46 5.91 12.88
N ALA A 133 17.32 6.92 12.04
CA ALA A 133 16.86 6.75 10.66
C ALA A 133 17.92 6.06 9.77
N GLN A 134 19.20 6.04 10.21
CA GLN A 134 20.30 5.32 9.58
C GLN A 134 20.58 3.98 10.25
N ASP A 135 19.63 3.44 11.03
CA ASP A 135 19.79 2.13 11.65
C ASP A 135 19.85 1.05 10.56
N LYS A 136 21.03 0.41 10.45
CA LYS A 136 21.27 -0.63 9.45
C LYS A 136 20.23 -1.76 9.50
N ARG A 137 19.66 -2.05 10.68
CA ARG A 137 18.61 -3.08 10.82
C ARG A 137 17.37 -2.73 10.02
N LEU A 138 17.02 -1.42 9.89
CA LEU A 138 15.89 -0.97 9.10
C LEU A 138 16.18 -1.11 7.60
N THR A 139 17.37 -0.71 7.14
CA THR A 139 17.78 -0.87 5.73
C THR A 139 17.85 -2.35 5.34
N ASP A 140 18.49 -3.20 6.19
CA ASP A 140 18.57 -4.65 5.95
C ASP A 140 17.15 -5.29 5.91
N PHE A 141 16.25 -4.83 6.78
CA PHE A 141 14.85 -5.29 6.79
C PHE A 141 14.12 -4.92 5.49
N VAL A 142 14.23 -3.67 5.03
CA VAL A 142 13.59 -3.21 3.80
C VAL A 142 14.15 -3.97 2.58
N ASN A 143 15.48 -4.13 2.49
CA ASN A 143 16.12 -4.90 1.42
C ASN A 143 15.63 -6.36 1.42
N LYS A 144 15.60 -7.01 2.58
CA LYS A 144 15.11 -8.38 2.72
C LYS A 144 13.64 -8.50 2.33
N ALA A 145 12.81 -7.51 2.70
CA ALA A 145 11.41 -7.47 2.30
C ALA A 145 11.28 -7.37 0.77
N LYS A 146 12.01 -6.43 0.15
CA LYS A 146 12.06 -6.23 -1.29
C LYS A 146 12.42 -7.52 -2.04
N ASP A 147 13.53 -8.17 -1.65
CA ASP A 147 14.00 -9.38 -2.29
C ASP A 147 12.97 -10.51 -2.18
N LYS A 148 12.36 -10.68 -1.01
CA LYS A 148 11.32 -11.67 -0.76
C LYS A 148 10.03 -11.40 -1.51
N ILE A 149 9.65 -10.14 -1.71
CA ILE A 149 8.50 -9.75 -2.52
C ILE A 149 8.76 -10.13 -3.99
N ILE A 150 9.90 -9.74 -4.54
CA ILE A 150 10.27 -10.08 -5.93
C ILE A 150 10.27 -11.59 -6.13
N ASP A 151 10.97 -12.33 -5.27
CA ASP A 151 11.10 -13.79 -5.33
C ASP A 151 9.71 -14.46 -5.27
N TYR A 152 8.87 -14.04 -4.34
CA TYR A 152 7.51 -14.58 -4.20
C TYR A 152 6.69 -14.39 -5.49
N TYR A 153 6.66 -13.18 -6.04
CA TYR A 153 5.85 -12.92 -7.22
C TYR A 153 6.44 -13.54 -8.50
N GLN A 154 7.76 -13.65 -8.62
CA GLN A 154 8.38 -14.38 -9.74
C GLN A 154 7.98 -15.86 -9.76
N HIS A 155 7.98 -16.52 -8.60
CA HIS A 155 7.64 -17.94 -8.50
C HIS A 155 6.13 -18.20 -8.54
N ASN A 156 5.31 -17.28 -8.07
CA ASN A 156 3.87 -17.48 -7.91
C ASN A 156 3.01 -16.71 -8.92
N LEU A 157 3.60 -16.08 -9.93
CA LEU A 157 2.88 -15.19 -10.86
C LEU A 157 1.64 -15.82 -11.47
N ASN A 158 1.76 -17.05 -12.00
CA ASN A 158 0.64 -17.73 -12.65
C ASN A 158 -0.48 -18.07 -11.64
N SER A 159 -0.12 -18.41 -10.40
CA SER A 159 -1.07 -18.68 -9.33
C SER A 159 -1.82 -17.41 -8.93
N VAL A 160 -1.12 -16.28 -8.82
CA VAL A 160 -1.72 -14.97 -8.51
C VAL A 160 -2.72 -14.57 -9.60
N ILE A 161 -2.34 -14.67 -10.87
CA ILE A 161 -3.23 -14.41 -12.01
C ILE A 161 -4.46 -15.34 -12.00
N SER A 162 -4.25 -16.63 -11.77
CA SER A 162 -5.37 -17.60 -11.71
C SER A 162 -6.35 -17.27 -10.58
N ARG A 163 -5.86 -16.90 -9.41
CA ARG A 163 -6.70 -16.47 -8.28
C ARG A 163 -7.47 -15.19 -8.59
N ALA A 164 -6.81 -14.21 -9.22
CA ALA A 164 -7.48 -12.98 -9.62
C ALA A 164 -8.63 -13.24 -10.59
N ARG A 165 -8.45 -14.14 -11.56
CA ARG A 165 -9.52 -14.60 -12.46
C ARG A 165 -10.65 -15.28 -11.71
N THR A 166 -10.33 -16.09 -10.71
CA THR A 166 -11.35 -16.75 -9.88
C THR A 166 -12.23 -15.72 -9.18
N PHE A 167 -11.62 -14.67 -8.59
CA PHE A 167 -12.38 -13.56 -8.01
C PHE A 167 -13.24 -12.82 -9.04
N ALA A 168 -12.69 -12.53 -10.22
CA ALA A 168 -13.44 -11.88 -11.28
C ALA A 168 -14.64 -12.71 -11.75
N ASN A 169 -14.48 -14.04 -11.87
CA ASN A 169 -15.57 -14.96 -12.26
C ASN A 169 -16.74 -15.00 -11.27
N ILE A 170 -16.49 -14.69 -9.99
CA ILE A 170 -17.53 -14.56 -8.98
C ILE A 170 -17.89 -13.10 -8.70
N GLN A 171 -17.53 -12.19 -9.63
CA GLN A 171 -17.82 -10.76 -9.59
C GLN A 171 -17.18 -9.99 -8.41
N GLN A 172 -16.15 -10.56 -7.78
CA GLN A 172 -15.30 -9.90 -6.78
C GLN A 172 -14.11 -9.22 -7.47
N TYR A 173 -14.41 -8.23 -8.31
CA TYR A 173 -13.38 -7.58 -9.14
C TYR A 173 -12.35 -6.81 -8.33
N GLY A 174 -12.77 -6.18 -7.22
CA GLY A 174 -11.89 -5.44 -6.33
C GLY A 174 -10.78 -6.31 -5.74
N GLU A 175 -11.15 -7.49 -5.24
CA GLU A 175 -10.22 -8.49 -4.69
C GLU A 175 -9.28 -9.03 -5.77
N GLY A 176 -9.80 -9.30 -6.97
CA GLY A 176 -9.00 -9.73 -8.11
C GLY A 176 -7.97 -8.68 -8.52
N LEU A 177 -8.39 -7.43 -8.65
CA LEU A 177 -7.50 -6.30 -8.99
C LEU A 177 -6.48 -6.03 -7.87
N ALA A 178 -6.88 -6.10 -6.59
CA ALA A 178 -5.96 -5.92 -5.46
C ALA A 178 -4.82 -6.95 -5.47
N LEU A 179 -5.11 -8.21 -5.83
CA LEU A 179 -4.08 -9.23 -6.00
C LEU A 179 -3.10 -8.89 -7.12
N LEU A 180 -3.60 -8.40 -8.26
CA LEU A 180 -2.76 -8.05 -9.40
C LEU A 180 -1.94 -6.79 -9.16
N PHE A 181 -2.51 -5.76 -8.53
CA PHE A 181 -1.79 -4.54 -8.17
C PHE A 181 -0.71 -4.76 -7.11
N SER A 182 -0.77 -5.87 -6.36
CA SER A 182 0.32 -6.22 -5.44
C SER A 182 1.56 -6.80 -6.13
N CYS A 183 1.48 -7.12 -7.43
CA CYS A 183 2.63 -7.62 -8.19
C CYS A 183 3.58 -6.47 -8.54
N PRO A 184 4.88 -6.55 -8.18
CA PRO A 184 5.84 -5.52 -8.56
C PRO A 184 6.04 -5.46 -10.07
N ALA A 185 6.12 -4.25 -10.62
CA ALA A 185 6.35 -4.06 -12.05
C ALA A 185 7.73 -4.56 -12.53
N THR A 186 8.65 -4.74 -11.59
CA THR A 186 10.04 -5.18 -11.85
C THR A 186 10.17 -6.68 -12.10
N ILE A 187 9.11 -7.49 -11.86
CA ILE A 187 9.19 -8.95 -12.06
C ILE A 187 9.15 -9.34 -13.55
N SER A 188 9.82 -10.41 -13.86
CA SER A 188 9.72 -11.04 -15.18
C SER A 188 8.28 -11.49 -15.45
N GLY A 189 7.71 -11.06 -16.57
CA GLY A 189 6.33 -11.42 -16.94
C GLY A 189 5.25 -10.47 -16.44
N TYR A 190 5.59 -9.30 -15.88
CA TYR A 190 4.63 -8.28 -15.47
C TYR A 190 3.64 -7.86 -16.57
N THR A 191 4.04 -7.94 -17.85
CA THR A 191 3.14 -7.70 -18.97
C THR A 191 1.88 -8.59 -18.90
N LYS A 192 1.99 -9.84 -18.41
CA LYS A 192 0.83 -10.72 -18.23
C LYS A 192 -0.11 -10.19 -17.15
N VAL A 193 0.47 -9.64 -16.06
CA VAL A 193 -0.29 -9.01 -14.98
C VAL A 193 -1.08 -7.81 -15.52
N ASN A 194 -0.41 -6.94 -16.26
CA ASN A 194 -1.03 -5.72 -16.80
C ASN A 194 -2.16 -6.04 -17.80
N ASN A 195 -1.97 -7.06 -18.63
CA ASN A 195 -3.02 -7.54 -19.54
C ASN A 195 -4.23 -8.07 -18.76
N GLU A 196 -3.98 -8.77 -17.67
CA GLU A 196 -5.05 -9.30 -16.81
C GLU A 196 -5.79 -8.21 -16.04
N ILE A 197 -5.07 -7.21 -15.52
CA ILE A 197 -5.67 -6.00 -14.91
C ILE A 197 -6.64 -5.36 -15.91
N THR A 198 -6.18 -5.13 -17.15
CA THR A 198 -7.02 -4.54 -18.20
C THR A 198 -8.27 -5.37 -18.48
N THR A 199 -8.12 -6.70 -18.51
CA THR A 199 -9.23 -7.63 -18.77
C THR A 199 -10.27 -7.59 -17.65
N ILE A 200 -9.84 -7.73 -16.40
CA ILE A 200 -10.73 -7.72 -15.22
C ILE A 200 -11.38 -6.35 -15.06
N TYR A 201 -10.63 -5.27 -15.28
CA TYR A 201 -11.19 -3.92 -15.19
C TYR A 201 -12.29 -3.66 -16.22
N ARG A 202 -12.11 -4.13 -17.46
CA ARG A 202 -13.19 -4.06 -18.49
C ARG A 202 -14.42 -4.87 -18.09
N GLN A 203 -14.26 -6.04 -17.52
CA GLN A 203 -15.38 -6.83 -17.01
C GLN A 203 -16.14 -6.08 -15.90
N TYR A 204 -15.42 -5.48 -14.97
CA TYR A 204 -15.99 -4.60 -13.95
C TYR A 204 -16.76 -3.43 -14.54
N GLN A 205 -16.15 -2.68 -15.47
CA GLN A 205 -16.82 -1.57 -16.14
C GLN A 205 -18.11 -2.00 -16.86
N THR A 206 -18.07 -3.13 -17.57
CA THR A 206 -19.24 -3.67 -18.27
C THR A 206 -20.37 -4.03 -17.29
N GLN A 207 -20.03 -4.62 -16.15
CA GLN A 207 -21.01 -4.95 -15.10
C GLN A 207 -21.63 -3.68 -14.50
N GLU A 208 -20.80 -2.71 -14.11
CA GLU A 208 -21.29 -1.44 -13.57
C GLU A 208 -22.20 -0.71 -14.54
N CYS A 209 -21.82 -0.65 -15.82
CA CYS A 209 -22.64 -0.06 -16.84
C CYS A 209 -24.00 -0.77 -16.98
N ASN A 210 -24.01 -2.11 -17.00
CA ASN A 210 -25.27 -2.87 -17.04
C ASN A 210 -26.14 -2.62 -15.80
N ASN A 211 -25.53 -2.52 -14.61
CA ASN A 211 -26.23 -2.20 -13.36
C ASN A 211 -26.91 -0.81 -13.44
N VAL A 212 -26.19 0.18 -13.96
CA VAL A 212 -26.73 1.55 -14.16
C VAL A 212 -27.88 1.54 -15.15
N ILE A 213 -27.74 0.83 -16.28
CA ILE A 213 -28.83 0.69 -17.27
C ILE A 213 -30.06 0.03 -16.64
N GLN A 214 -29.90 -1.01 -15.82
CA GLN A 214 -31.02 -1.66 -15.13
C GLN A 214 -31.73 -0.70 -14.17
N LYS A 215 -30.99 0.09 -13.40
CA LYS A 215 -31.57 1.13 -12.53
C LYS A 215 -32.34 2.18 -13.36
N ALA A 216 -31.76 2.67 -14.44
CA ALA A 216 -32.42 3.63 -15.33
C ALA A 216 -33.73 3.06 -15.93
N ARG A 217 -33.72 1.80 -16.36
CA ARG A 217 -34.94 1.11 -16.87
C ARG A 217 -36.02 0.98 -15.81
N THR A 218 -35.64 0.69 -14.58
CA THR A 218 -36.57 0.60 -13.44
C THR A 218 -37.23 1.93 -13.17
N GLU A 219 -36.46 3.02 -13.10
CA GLU A 219 -36.99 4.37 -12.90
C GLU A 219 -37.88 4.82 -14.08
N PHE A 220 -37.46 4.54 -15.29
CA PHE A 220 -38.27 4.80 -16.48
C PHE A 220 -39.62 4.08 -16.42
N SER A 221 -39.63 2.81 -16.03
CA SER A 221 -40.86 2.00 -15.92
C SER A 221 -41.78 2.50 -14.80
N ASN A 222 -41.22 3.14 -13.77
CA ASN A 222 -41.94 3.77 -12.68
C ASN A 222 -42.47 5.18 -13.02
N GLY A 223 -42.17 5.70 -14.23
CA GLY A 223 -42.53 7.07 -14.66
C GLY A 223 -41.58 8.16 -14.14
N ASN A 224 -40.48 7.80 -13.49
CA ASN A 224 -39.48 8.72 -12.94
C ASN A 224 -38.43 9.08 -14.03
N PHE A 225 -38.81 9.78 -15.06
CA PHE A 225 -37.97 10.04 -16.24
C PHE A 225 -36.69 10.81 -15.90
N ASP A 226 -36.76 11.82 -15.03
CA ASP A 226 -35.58 12.60 -14.61
C ASP A 226 -34.55 11.72 -13.91
N ALA A 227 -34.99 10.88 -12.99
CA ALA A 227 -34.09 9.92 -12.28
C ALA A 227 -33.47 8.89 -13.26
N ALA A 228 -34.22 8.43 -14.25
CA ALA A 228 -33.71 7.56 -15.30
C ALA A 228 -32.58 8.24 -16.11
N VAL A 229 -32.72 9.51 -16.44
CA VAL A 229 -31.69 10.29 -17.13
C VAL A 229 -30.46 10.50 -16.24
N GLU A 230 -30.66 10.80 -14.97
CA GLU A 230 -29.53 10.94 -14.01
C GLU A 230 -28.69 9.67 -13.91
N TYR A 231 -29.33 8.48 -13.90
CA TYR A 231 -28.57 7.22 -13.94
C TYR A 231 -27.78 7.07 -15.25
N LEU A 232 -28.38 7.35 -16.40
CA LEU A 232 -27.71 7.21 -17.70
C LEU A 232 -26.49 8.16 -17.83
N GLN A 233 -26.55 9.33 -17.20
CA GLN A 233 -25.42 10.28 -17.18
C GLN A 233 -24.21 9.78 -16.37
N GLN A 234 -24.38 8.78 -15.50
CA GLN A 234 -23.29 8.17 -14.72
C GLN A 234 -22.49 7.15 -15.54
N ILE A 235 -22.96 6.78 -16.73
CA ILE A 235 -22.27 5.81 -17.58
C ILE A 235 -20.98 6.42 -18.12
N ASP A 236 -19.85 5.77 -17.84
CA ASP A 236 -18.58 6.12 -18.48
C ASP A 236 -18.66 5.85 -19.98
N MET A 237 -18.39 6.87 -20.80
CA MET A 237 -18.45 6.80 -22.26
C MET A 237 -17.44 5.81 -22.87
N THR A 238 -16.46 5.36 -22.08
CA THR A 238 -15.49 4.33 -22.49
C THR A 238 -15.97 2.91 -22.22
N SER A 239 -17.11 2.76 -21.51
CA SER A 239 -17.70 1.45 -21.19
C SER A 239 -18.39 0.85 -22.42
N SER A 240 -18.20 -0.45 -22.59
CA SER A 240 -18.87 -1.23 -23.65
C SER A 240 -20.09 -1.93 -23.06
N CYS A 241 -21.24 -1.25 -23.00
CA CYS A 241 -22.52 -1.85 -22.60
C CYS A 241 -23.69 -1.48 -23.51
#